data_b8c485c485239ac6e80e3719faeced26
#
_entry.id   b8c485c485239ac6e80e3719faeced26
#
_cell.length_a   1.000
_cell.length_b   1.000
_cell.length_c   1.000
_cell.angle_alpha   90.00
_cell.angle_beta   90.00
_cell.angle_gamma   90.00
#
_symmetry.space_group_name_H-M   'P 1'
#
loop_
_entity.id
_entity.type
_entity.pdbx_description
1 polymer ?
#
loop_
_entity_poly.entity_id
_entity_poly.type
_entity_poly.pdbx_seq_one_letter_code
_entity_poly.pdbx_strand_id
1 'polypeptide(L)'
;PGGWGAILVYAGHEKEMSGGEESTTNNRMELTAVIRALSALKEPCRVTLTSDSTYVVHSVTKGWVYQWREKGWRKKGGAVPNADLWQELLTAMAPHTVEWVWVRGHVGHVYNERCDALAVSYYRELQNEKTNDCTHVSATESKEKDV
;
A
#
# COMPACT_ATOMS: atom_id res chain seq x y z
N PRO A 1 -13.95 3.29 11.97
CA PRO A 1 -13.69 3.49 10.54
C PRO A 1 -12.25 3.85 10.27
N GLY A 2 -11.85 3.72 9.07
CA GLY A 2 -10.50 4.06 8.67
C GLY A 2 -10.47 4.56 7.26
N GLY A 3 -9.40 5.29 6.93
CA GLY A 3 -9.20 5.79 5.59
C GLY A 3 -7.81 5.47 5.11
N TRP A 4 -7.64 5.52 3.80
CA TRP A 4 -6.35 5.32 3.17
C TRP A 4 -6.15 6.37 2.09
N GLY A 5 -4.89 6.68 1.84
CA GLY A 5 -4.54 7.60 0.76
C GLY A 5 -3.31 7.10 0.05
N ALA A 6 -3.23 7.36 -1.24
CA ALA A 6 -2.09 6.98 -2.05
C ALA A 6 -1.87 8.01 -3.13
N ILE A 7 -0.60 8.22 -3.50
CA ILE A 7 -0.26 9.09 -4.59
C ILE A 7 0.57 8.29 -5.57
N LEU A 8 0.09 8.21 -6.80
CA LEU A 8 0.77 7.48 -7.85
C LEU A 8 1.43 8.50 -8.76
N VAL A 9 2.75 8.40 -8.92
CA VAL A 9 3.50 9.30 -9.79
C VAL A 9 4.00 8.48 -10.98
N TYR A 10 3.65 8.91 -12.19
CA TYR A 10 4.02 8.15 -13.35
C TYR A 10 4.20 9.10 -14.52
N ALA A 11 5.35 9.07 -15.15
CA ALA A 11 5.65 9.90 -16.32
C ALA A 11 5.37 11.39 -16.10
N GLY A 12 5.67 11.89 -14.92
CA GLY A 12 5.47 13.29 -14.61
C GLY A 12 4.06 13.66 -14.20
N HIS A 13 3.15 12.69 -14.16
CA HIS A 13 1.78 12.94 -13.73
C HIS A 13 1.57 12.37 -12.34
N GLU A 14 0.70 13.01 -11.57
CA GLU A 14 0.36 12.53 -10.25
C GLU A 14 -1.12 12.20 -10.21
N LYS A 15 -1.45 11.11 -9.57
CA LYS A 15 -2.83 10.73 -9.37
C LYS A 15 -3.04 10.47 -7.89
N GLU A 16 -3.96 11.19 -7.29
CA GLU A 16 -4.30 10.98 -5.89
C GLU A 16 -5.45 10.01 -5.79
N MET A 17 -5.38 9.11 -4.84
CA MET A 17 -6.40 8.11 -4.64
C MET A 17 -6.68 8.04 -3.16
N SER A 18 -7.92 7.84 -2.78
CA SER A 18 -8.28 7.69 -1.38
C SER A 18 -9.56 6.90 -1.24
N GLY A 19 -9.80 6.40 -0.07
CA GLY A 19 -11.00 5.66 0.24
C GLY A 19 -11.01 5.29 1.71
N GLY A 20 -11.93 4.45 2.09
CA GLY A 20 -12.01 4.01 3.45
C GLY A 20 -13.15 3.04 3.66
N GLU A 21 -13.28 2.57 4.90
CA GLU A 21 -14.32 1.63 5.28
C GLU A 21 -14.75 1.94 6.71
N GLU A 22 -15.98 1.63 7.02
CA GLU A 22 -16.48 1.86 8.36
C GLU A 22 -15.94 0.88 9.37
N SER A 23 -15.72 -0.35 8.98
CA SER A 23 -15.25 -1.39 9.89
C SER A 23 -13.95 -1.95 9.38
N THR A 24 -12.84 -1.49 9.91
CA THR A 24 -11.54 -1.88 9.40
C THR A 24 -10.46 -1.60 10.45
N THR A 25 -9.21 -1.88 10.10
CA THR A 25 -8.07 -1.60 10.94
C THR A 25 -7.04 -0.81 10.16
N ASN A 26 -6.07 -0.23 10.86
CA ASN A 26 -4.97 0.47 10.21
C ASN A 26 -4.25 -0.42 9.22
N ASN A 27 -3.94 -1.64 9.65
CA ASN A 27 -3.17 -2.54 8.78
C ASN A 27 -3.94 -2.87 7.50
N ARG A 28 -5.25 -3.04 7.60
CA ARG A 28 -6.04 -3.30 6.41
C ARG A 28 -6.08 -2.09 5.49
N MET A 29 -6.13 -0.90 6.06
CA MET A 29 -6.15 0.31 5.23
C MET A 29 -4.80 0.53 4.54
N GLU A 30 -3.71 0.21 5.22
CA GLU A 30 -2.39 0.31 4.59
C GLU A 30 -2.23 -0.68 3.46
N LEU A 31 -2.68 -1.90 3.64
CA LEU A 31 -2.64 -2.89 2.57
C LEU A 31 -3.53 -2.46 1.41
N THR A 32 -4.71 -1.94 1.71
CA THR A 32 -5.65 -1.53 0.67
C THR A 32 -5.06 -0.40 -0.18
N ALA A 33 -4.38 0.57 0.44
CA ALA A 33 -3.78 1.66 -0.31
C ALA A 33 -2.76 1.14 -1.32
N VAL A 34 -1.92 0.20 -0.91
CA VAL A 34 -0.91 -0.37 -1.79
C VAL A 34 -1.57 -1.16 -2.92
N ILE A 35 -2.56 -1.97 -2.59
CA ILE A 35 -3.26 -2.78 -3.59
C ILE A 35 -3.91 -1.88 -4.63
N ARG A 36 -4.60 -0.84 -4.18
CA ARG A 36 -5.30 0.04 -5.11
C ARG A 36 -4.33 0.80 -5.99
N ALA A 37 -3.21 1.26 -5.44
CA ALA A 37 -2.22 1.98 -6.22
C ALA A 37 -1.60 1.09 -7.29
N LEU A 38 -1.21 -0.12 -6.92
CA LEU A 38 -0.61 -1.04 -7.89
C LEU A 38 -1.62 -1.48 -8.93
N SER A 39 -2.87 -1.67 -8.52
CA SER A 39 -3.91 -2.11 -9.44
C SER A 39 -4.30 -1.02 -10.43
N ALA A 40 -3.98 0.23 -10.14
CA ALA A 40 -4.26 1.32 -11.06
C ALA A 40 -3.27 1.39 -12.22
N LEU A 41 -2.14 0.67 -12.12
CA LEU A 41 -1.16 0.66 -13.20
C LEU A 41 -1.63 -0.31 -14.29
N LYS A 42 -1.67 0.17 -15.51
CA LYS A 42 -2.24 -0.62 -16.61
C LYS A 42 -1.23 -1.45 -17.36
N GLU A 43 0.05 -1.23 -17.11
CA GLU A 43 1.12 -1.94 -17.78
C GLU A 43 2.14 -2.38 -16.78
N PRO A 44 2.94 -3.39 -17.07
CA PRO A 44 4.03 -3.76 -16.17
C PRO A 44 4.96 -2.57 -15.95
N CYS A 45 5.25 -2.28 -14.70
CA CYS A 45 6.06 -1.12 -14.33
C CYS A 45 7.15 -1.52 -13.36
N ARG A 46 8.18 -0.67 -13.33
CA ARG A 46 9.15 -0.69 -12.25
C ARG A 46 8.63 0.31 -11.23
N VAL A 47 8.37 -0.12 -10.02
CA VAL A 47 7.68 0.67 -9.02
C VAL A 47 8.57 0.89 -7.82
N THR A 48 8.71 2.14 -7.38
CA THR A 48 9.28 2.43 -6.07
C THR A 48 8.10 2.72 -5.16
N LEU A 49 7.92 1.88 -4.16
CA LEU A 49 6.78 1.99 -3.28
C LEU A 49 7.24 2.43 -1.91
N THR A 50 6.87 3.62 -1.52
CA THR A 50 7.27 4.22 -0.26
C THR A 50 6.10 4.21 0.70
N SER A 51 6.33 3.71 1.90
CA SER A 51 5.28 3.64 2.90
C SER A 51 5.90 3.81 4.28
N ASP A 52 5.13 4.34 5.23
CA ASP A 52 5.57 4.43 6.60
C ASP A 52 5.09 3.24 7.42
N SER A 53 4.44 2.27 6.79
CA SER A 53 3.94 1.09 7.48
C SER A 53 5.02 0.04 7.62
N THR A 54 5.54 -0.16 8.82
CA THR A 54 6.49 -1.24 9.04
C THR A 54 5.82 -2.59 8.82
N TYR A 55 4.54 -2.69 9.14
CA TYR A 55 3.81 -3.94 8.94
C TYR A 55 3.85 -4.37 7.47
N VAL A 56 3.50 -3.47 6.56
CA VAL A 56 3.45 -3.83 5.15
C VAL A 56 4.85 -4.01 4.59
N VAL A 57 5.73 -3.04 4.80
CA VAL A 57 7.04 -3.07 4.17
C VAL A 57 7.87 -4.24 4.69
N HIS A 58 7.88 -4.46 5.99
CA HIS A 58 8.72 -5.53 6.53
C HIS A 58 8.16 -6.91 6.23
N SER A 59 6.83 -7.06 6.17
CA SER A 59 6.26 -8.37 5.84
C SER A 59 6.70 -8.82 4.45
N VAL A 60 6.88 -7.87 3.54
CA VAL A 60 7.32 -8.21 2.20
C VAL A 60 8.85 -8.32 2.15
N THR A 61 9.56 -7.30 2.64
CA THR A 61 11.01 -7.25 2.46
C THR A 61 11.75 -8.28 3.28
N LYS A 62 11.19 -8.71 4.41
CA LYS A 62 11.79 -9.78 5.20
C LYS A 62 11.28 -11.15 4.79
N GLY A 63 10.46 -11.21 3.77
CA GLY A 63 10.01 -12.48 3.20
C GLY A 63 8.91 -13.18 3.95
N TRP A 64 8.34 -12.57 4.99
CA TRP A 64 7.34 -13.24 5.82
C TRP A 64 6.10 -13.60 5.02
N VAL A 65 5.66 -12.72 4.13
CA VAL A 65 4.44 -12.97 3.37
C VAL A 65 4.61 -14.17 2.46
N TYR A 66 5.81 -14.39 1.93
CA TYR A 66 6.04 -15.52 1.05
C TYR A 66 6.09 -16.83 1.85
N GLN A 67 6.56 -16.78 3.08
CA GLN A 67 6.53 -17.94 3.96
C GLN A 67 5.09 -18.28 4.32
N TRP A 68 4.28 -17.29 4.60
CA TRP A 68 2.88 -17.52 4.90
C TRP A 68 2.17 -18.17 3.71
N ARG A 69 2.48 -17.71 2.51
CA ARG A 69 1.87 -18.26 1.30
C ARG A 69 2.23 -19.73 1.14
N GLU A 70 3.50 -20.08 1.38
CA GLU A 70 3.91 -21.45 1.25
C GLU A 70 3.25 -22.37 2.26
N LYS A 71 2.85 -21.83 3.39
CA LYS A 71 2.19 -22.60 4.42
C LYS A 71 0.68 -22.52 4.34
N GLY A 72 0.14 -22.08 3.23
CA GLY A 72 -1.30 -22.03 3.00
C GLY A 72 -1.99 -20.97 3.85
N TRP A 73 -1.27 -19.92 4.21
CA TRP A 73 -1.79 -18.78 4.98
C TRP A 73 -2.19 -19.19 6.40
N ARG A 74 -1.44 -20.12 6.92
CA ARG A 74 -1.61 -20.55 8.31
C ARG A 74 -0.29 -20.44 9.02
N LYS A 75 -0.34 -20.17 10.30
CA LYS A 75 0.85 -20.10 11.11
C LYS A 75 0.53 -20.65 12.47
N LYS A 76 1.53 -20.72 13.35
CA LYS A 76 1.32 -21.22 14.68
C LYS A 76 0.26 -20.36 15.33
N GLY A 77 -0.75 -20.96 15.83
CA GLY A 77 -1.84 -20.24 16.47
C GLY A 77 -3.03 -19.95 15.56
N GLY A 78 -2.97 -20.32 14.28
CA GLY A 78 -4.14 -20.22 13.44
C GLY A 78 -3.90 -19.56 12.08
N ALA A 79 -4.90 -18.92 11.54
CA ALA A 79 -4.80 -18.28 10.23
C ALA A 79 -3.98 -17.01 10.30
N VAL A 80 -3.31 -16.68 9.19
CA VAL A 80 -2.57 -15.43 9.11
C VAL A 80 -3.56 -14.28 9.02
N PRO A 81 -3.44 -13.26 9.87
CA PRO A 81 -4.35 -12.13 9.79
C PRO A 81 -4.23 -11.41 8.44
N ASN A 82 -5.34 -10.96 7.93
CA ASN A 82 -5.41 -10.19 6.68
C ASN A 82 -4.95 -11.00 5.47
N ALA A 83 -5.03 -12.32 5.54
CA ALA A 83 -4.59 -13.17 4.43
C ALA A 83 -5.29 -12.83 3.14
N ASP A 84 -6.55 -12.42 3.19
CA ASP A 84 -7.29 -12.02 2.00
C ASP A 84 -6.60 -10.86 1.29
N LEU A 85 -6.21 -9.84 2.03
CA LEU A 85 -5.56 -8.68 1.44
C LEU A 85 -4.12 -8.98 1.01
N TRP A 86 -3.41 -9.83 1.76
CA TRP A 86 -2.07 -10.21 1.35
C TRP A 86 -2.08 -10.95 0.03
N GLN A 87 -3.09 -11.80 -0.19
CA GLN A 87 -3.20 -12.50 -1.46
C GLN A 87 -3.51 -11.52 -2.59
N GLU A 88 -4.36 -10.53 -2.34
CA GLU A 88 -4.64 -9.52 -3.33
C GLU A 88 -3.39 -8.71 -3.64
N LEU A 89 -2.58 -8.40 -2.62
CA LEU A 89 -1.36 -7.64 -2.82
C LEU A 89 -0.38 -8.41 -3.70
N LEU A 90 -0.21 -9.68 -3.45
CA LEU A 90 0.71 -10.48 -4.27
C LEU A 90 0.24 -10.54 -5.71
N THR A 91 -1.06 -10.62 -5.93
CA THR A 91 -1.61 -10.59 -7.28
C THR A 91 -1.35 -9.24 -7.95
N ALA A 92 -1.54 -8.15 -7.22
CA ALA A 92 -1.33 -6.82 -7.76
C ALA A 92 0.15 -6.56 -8.05
N MET A 93 1.06 -7.16 -7.28
CA MET A 93 2.49 -6.99 -7.48
C MET A 93 3.02 -7.79 -8.65
N ALA A 94 2.35 -8.89 -9.00
CA ALA A 94 2.91 -9.88 -9.91
C ALA A 94 3.40 -9.32 -11.25
N PRO A 95 2.70 -8.39 -11.90
CA PRO A 95 3.18 -7.88 -13.18
C PRO A 95 4.31 -6.86 -13.06
N HIS A 96 4.64 -6.44 -11.86
CA HIS A 96 5.55 -5.31 -11.66
C HIS A 96 6.83 -5.73 -10.96
N THR A 97 7.85 -4.89 -11.10
CA THR A 97 9.05 -5.01 -10.29
C THR A 97 8.97 -3.93 -9.22
N VAL A 98 8.83 -4.34 -7.97
CA VAL A 98 8.54 -3.39 -6.89
C VAL A 98 9.74 -3.28 -5.95
N GLU A 99 10.19 -2.05 -5.75
CA GLU A 99 11.22 -1.75 -4.78
C GLU A 99 10.53 -1.08 -3.60
N TRP A 100 10.70 -1.63 -2.40
CA TRP A 100 10.01 -1.16 -1.22
C TRP A 100 10.91 -0.23 -0.43
N VAL A 101 10.39 0.92 -0.05
CA VAL A 101 11.12 1.90 0.74
C VAL A 101 10.28 2.25 1.96
N TRP A 102 10.86 2.04 3.14
CA TRP A 102 10.18 2.43 4.37
C TRP A 102 10.68 3.79 4.79
N VAL A 103 9.76 4.68 5.18
CA VAL A 103 10.12 5.97 5.70
C VAL A 103 9.52 6.12 7.08
N ARG A 104 10.21 6.84 7.96
CA ARG A 104 9.77 6.98 9.32
C ARG A 104 8.75 8.10 9.42
N GLY A 105 7.56 7.77 9.83
CA GLY A 105 6.55 8.76 10.15
C GLY A 105 6.19 9.65 8.98
N HIS A 106 5.47 10.72 9.26
CA HIS A 106 4.97 11.59 8.22
C HIS A 106 5.76 12.88 8.09
N VAL A 107 6.49 13.24 9.11
CA VAL A 107 7.12 14.55 9.19
C VAL A 107 8.25 14.68 8.18
N GLY A 108 8.23 15.74 7.41
CA GLY A 108 9.29 16.02 6.48
C GLY A 108 9.24 15.27 5.17
N HIS A 109 8.25 14.43 4.97
CA HIS A 109 8.12 13.70 3.71
C HIS A 109 6.85 14.18 3.02
N VAL A 110 7.00 14.94 1.95
CA VAL A 110 5.88 15.63 1.31
C VAL A 110 4.77 14.68 0.88
N TYR A 111 5.13 13.59 0.22
CA TYR A 111 4.10 12.67 -0.28
C TYR A 111 3.40 11.94 0.87
N ASN A 112 4.13 11.61 1.94
CA ASN A 112 3.50 10.97 3.08
C ASN A 112 2.52 11.93 3.74
N GLU A 113 2.88 13.20 3.86
CA GLU A 113 1.97 14.17 4.45
C GLU A 113 0.72 14.33 3.61
N ARG A 114 0.87 14.32 2.28
CA ARG A 114 -0.29 14.42 1.39
C ARG A 114 -1.16 13.19 1.49
N CYS A 115 -0.58 12.01 1.57
CA CYS A 115 -1.35 10.78 1.71
C CYS A 115 -2.12 10.76 3.02
N ASP A 116 -1.49 11.26 4.10
CA ASP A 116 -2.15 11.34 5.38
C ASP A 116 -3.37 12.26 5.29
N ALA A 117 -3.22 13.39 4.62
CA ALA A 117 -4.33 14.32 4.46
C ALA A 117 -5.47 13.69 3.65
N LEU A 118 -5.15 12.90 2.63
CA LEU A 118 -6.16 12.21 1.85
C LEU A 118 -6.92 11.20 2.70
N ALA A 119 -6.21 10.46 3.52
CA ALA A 119 -6.85 9.47 4.38
C ALA A 119 -7.74 10.15 5.41
N VAL A 120 -7.26 11.24 5.99
CA VAL A 120 -8.01 11.97 7.00
C VAL A 120 -9.28 12.57 6.39
N SER A 121 -9.21 13.06 5.16
CA SER A 121 -10.37 13.67 4.56
C SER A 121 -11.52 12.68 4.43
N TYR A 122 -11.22 11.43 4.13
CA TYR A 122 -12.28 10.43 4.01
C TYR A 122 -13.02 10.29 5.33
N TYR A 123 -12.27 10.19 6.51
CA TYR A 123 -12.95 9.94 7.68
C TYR A 123 -13.47 11.17 8.34
N ARG A 124 -13.15 12.31 7.94
CA ARG A 124 -13.87 13.46 8.34
C ARG A 124 -15.27 13.43 7.79
N GLU A 125 -15.45 12.88 6.60
CA GLU A 125 -16.77 12.73 6.01
C GLU A 125 -17.61 11.76 6.80
N LEU A 126 -16.98 10.77 7.41
CA LEU A 126 -17.68 9.81 8.24
C LEU A 126 -17.82 10.32 9.66
N GLN A 127 -17.16 11.44 9.99
CA GLN A 127 -17.18 12.04 11.31
C GLN A 127 -16.75 11.06 12.37
N ASN A 128 -15.64 10.37 12.10
CA ASN A 128 -15.21 9.35 13.00
C ASN A 128 -13.80 9.47 13.46
N GLU A 129 -13.34 8.48 14.16
CA GLU A 129 -12.07 8.47 14.73
C GLU A 129 -11.00 8.30 13.78
N LYS A 130 -9.82 8.50 14.14
CA LYS A 130 -8.78 8.50 13.27
C LYS A 130 -8.00 7.33 13.11
N THR A 131 -7.82 6.88 11.94
CA THR A 131 -6.91 5.86 11.53
C THR A 131 -6.32 6.40 10.26
N ASN A 132 -5.11 6.82 10.27
CA ASN A 132 -4.48 7.44 9.12
C ASN A 132 -3.43 6.54 8.55
N ASP A 133 -3.55 6.18 7.30
CA ASP A 133 -2.58 5.35 6.63
C ASP A 133 -2.08 6.04 5.39
N CYS A 134 -0.79 6.08 5.22
CA CYS A 134 -0.18 6.78 4.11
C CYS A 134 0.59 5.85 3.22
N THR A 135 0.34 5.91 1.95
CA THR A 135 1.07 5.14 0.95
C THR A 135 1.38 6.04 -0.23
N HIS A 136 2.61 6.02 -0.65
CA HIS A 136 3.05 6.77 -1.81
C HIS A 136 3.68 5.79 -2.78
N VAL A 137 3.21 5.78 -4.00
CA VAL A 137 3.70 4.87 -5.01
C VAL A 137 4.22 5.66 -6.20
N SER A 138 5.47 5.43 -6.55
CA SER A 138 6.07 6.00 -7.74
C SER A 138 6.32 4.88 -8.71
N ALA A 139 5.92 5.04 -9.94
CA ALA A 139 6.05 4.00 -10.93
C ALA A 139 6.62 4.53 -12.23
N THR A 140 7.41 3.70 -12.89
CA THR A 140 7.89 4.00 -14.23
C THR A 140 7.66 2.76 -15.07
N GLU A 141 7.51 2.96 -16.36
CA GLU A 141 7.30 1.83 -17.23
C GLU A 141 8.52 0.98 -17.22
N SER A 142 8.34 -0.31 -17.07
CA SER A 142 9.48 -1.17 -17.02
C SER A 142 10.04 -1.45 -18.38
N LYS A 143 9.23 -1.32 -19.43
CA LYS A 143 9.74 -1.76 -20.64
C LYS A 143 10.60 -0.81 -21.31
N GLU A 144 10.48 0.36 -21.03
CA GLU A 144 11.28 1.19 -21.68
C GLU A 144 12.54 0.94 -21.44
N LYS A 145 12.67 0.33 -20.59
CA LYS A 145 13.81 0.11 -20.24
C LYS A 145 14.35 -0.65 -21.18
N ASP A 146 13.64 -1.02 -21.66
CA ASP A 146 14.01 -1.74 -22.49
C ASP A 146 14.40 -1.06 -23.48
N VAL A 147 14.50 -0.52 -23.32
CA VAL A 147 14.90 0.15 -24.11
C VAL A 147 15.87 0.22 -24.32
#